data_42bd93644810c524bc9d08a1207e5493
#
_entry.id   42bd93644810c524bc9d08a1207e5493
#
_cell.length_a   1.000
_cell.length_b   1.000
_cell.length_c   1.000
_cell.angle_alpha   90.00
_cell.angle_beta   90.00
_cell.angle_gamma   90.00
#
_symmetry.space_group_name_H-M   'P 1'
#
loop_
_entity.id
_entity.type
_entity.pdbx_description
1 polymer ?
#
loop_
_entity_poly.entity_id
_entity_poly.type
_entity_poly.pdbx_seq_one_letter_code
_entity_poly.pdbx_strand_id
1 'polypeptide(L)'
;LKIDLKESRESLIKEVRNYDEIVRMKESQTKMTKEITDSIGKTGAGIVFITSANADEQLLSNLLEKNILMIHVSHEELLNIANVLGVQVARRREDIEKIPMGTFKSVYYDEENGLFFLENHAQRRMVTIIISGVTKVTSQERWRAVKDGISAAQSALNDGIVAGGGAVELCISEKLKDESLNSGVDSIGIEVVAHALSSIMRQILTNAGFNGFEKMTEIRNKSGEYGIDISTGKVANMLEAGIVDSAGIKINALKSAGEIVKAVLRIDRILIAHSPHNAVIGKSANETNFNDK
;
A
#
# COMPACT_ATOMS: atom_id res chain seq x y z
N LEU A 1 -4.78 7.95 -20.67
CA LEU A 1 -6.14 7.92 -21.20
C LEU A 1 -6.91 6.79 -20.54
N LYS A 2 -7.95 7.10 -19.75
CA LYS A 2 -8.90 6.11 -19.23
C LYS A 2 -10.16 6.17 -20.09
N ILE A 3 -10.12 5.58 -21.26
CA ILE A 3 -11.36 5.31 -21.99
C ILE A 3 -11.80 3.92 -21.58
N ASP A 4 -12.97 3.82 -20.94
CA ASP A 4 -13.59 2.54 -20.64
C ASP A 4 -14.27 2.03 -21.91
N LEU A 5 -13.51 1.28 -22.69
CA LEU A 5 -14.05 0.58 -23.87
C LEU A 5 -15.06 -0.51 -23.46
N LYS A 6 -15.18 -0.84 -22.17
CA LYS A 6 -16.17 -1.78 -21.65
C LYS A 6 -17.58 -1.20 -21.61
N GLU A 7 -17.77 0.07 -21.27
CA GLU A 7 -19.13 0.65 -21.33
C GLU A 7 -19.73 0.57 -22.73
N SER A 8 -18.90 0.66 -23.77
CA SER A 8 -19.33 0.43 -25.14
C SER A 8 -19.58 -1.05 -25.48
N ARG A 9 -18.93 -1.99 -24.75
CA ARG A 9 -19.13 -3.43 -24.95
C ARG A 9 -20.30 -3.98 -24.15
N GLU A 10 -20.53 -3.56 -22.92
CA GLU A 10 -21.65 -4.03 -22.09
C GLU A 10 -23.01 -3.55 -22.63
N SER A 11 -23.06 -2.38 -23.26
CA SER A 11 -24.27 -1.95 -23.98
C SER A 11 -24.51 -2.75 -25.28
N LEU A 12 -23.54 -3.53 -25.73
CA LEU A 12 -23.56 -4.31 -26.96
C LEU A 12 -23.69 -5.84 -26.75
N ILE A 13 -23.70 -6.34 -25.51
CA ILE A 13 -24.11 -7.73 -25.20
C ILE A 13 -25.65 -7.81 -25.23
N LYS A 14 -26.21 -7.46 -26.37
CA LYS A 14 -27.51 -8.02 -26.82
C LYS A 14 -27.21 -9.36 -27.46
N GLU A 15 -28.00 -10.38 -27.15
CA GLU A 15 -27.95 -11.67 -27.82
C GLU A 15 -27.84 -11.45 -29.33
N VAL A 16 -26.68 -11.79 -29.91
CA VAL A 16 -26.42 -11.64 -31.33
C VAL A 16 -27.19 -12.75 -32.02
N ARG A 17 -28.22 -12.39 -32.78
CA ARG A 17 -29.13 -13.35 -33.44
C ARG A 17 -28.78 -13.58 -34.88
N ASN A 18 -28.01 -12.70 -35.54
CA ASN A 18 -27.70 -12.78 -36.96
C ASN A 18 -26.27 -12.37 -37.28
N TYR A 19 -25.71 -12.97 -38.36
CA TYR A 19 -24.39 -12.65 -38.92
C TYR A 19 -24.24 -11.16 -39.26
N ASP A 20 -25.29 -10.54 -39.80
CA ASP A 20 -25.30 -9.11 -40.16
C ASP A 20 -25.15 -8.18 -38.92
N GLU A 21 -25.62 -8.59 -37.75
CA GLU A 21 -25.41 -7.84 -36.51
C GLU A 21 -23.95 -7.89 -36.09
N ILE A 22 -23.26 -9.03 -36.24
CA ILE A 22 -21.82 -9.15 -35.94
C ILE A 22 -21.02 -8.24 -36.87
N VAL A 23 -21.35 -8.19 -38.15
CA VAL A 23 -20.67 -7.33 -39.10
C VAL A 23 -20.85 -5.85 -38.75
N ARG A 24 -22.08 -5.42 -38.45
CA ARG A 24 -22.37 -4.05 -38.05
C ARG A 24 -21.67 -3.67 -36.73
N MET A 25 -21.59 -4.60 -35.79
CA MET A 25 -20.85 -4.38 -34.53
C MET A 25 -19.34 -4.18 -34.79
N LYS A 26 -18.73 -5.03 -35.64
CA LYS A 26 -17.33 -4.87 -36.04
C LYS A 26 -17.06 -3.55 -36.75
N GLU A 27 -17.94 -3.18 -37.70
CA GLU A 27 -17.83 -1.91 -38.40
C GLU A 27 -17.95 -0.71 -37.46
N SER A 28 -18.89 -0.75 -36.51
CA SER A 28 -19.05 0.29 -35.48
C SER A 28 -17.82 0.39 -34.58
N GLN A 29 -17.26 -0.76 -34.17
CA GLN A 29 -16.05 -0.82 -33.36
C GLN A 29 -14.84 -0.25 -34.12
N THR A 30 -14.67 -0.66 -35.37
CA THR A 30 -13.60 -0.15 -36.25
C THR A 30 -13.71 1.36 -36.44
N LYS A 31 -14.93 1.87 -36.67
CA LYS A 31 -15.19 3.31 -36.79
C LYS A 31 -14.84 4.05 -35.51
N MET A 32 -15.27 3.54 -34.33
CA MET A 32 -14.99 4.13 -33.05
C MET A 32 -13.48 4.17 -32.74
N THR A 33 -12.76 3.07 -33.02
CA THR A 33 -11.31 2.99 -32.86
C THR A 33 -10.59 4.00 -33.73
N LYS A 34 -11.02 4.15 -34.99
CA LYS A 34 -10.47 5.14 -35.91
C LYS A 34 -10.70 6.57 -35.45
N GLU A 35 -11.90 6.88 -34.99
CA GLU A 35 -12.23 8.20 -34.46
C GLU A 35 -11.43 8.56 -33.20
N ILE A 36 -11.19 7.58 -32.30
CA ILE A 36 -10.31 7.76 -31.11
C ILE A 36 -8.88 8.02 -31.57
N THR A 37 -8.36 7.24 -32.50
CA THR A 37 -7.02 7.42 -33.07
C THR A 37 -6.85 8.78 -33.73
N ASP A 38 -7.86 9.26 -34.45
CA ASP A 38 -7.86 10.57 -35.10
C ASP A 38 -7.86 11.71 -34.06
N SER A 39 -8.67 11.59 -33.01
CA SER A 39 -8.68 12.57 -31.91
C SER A 39 -7.36 12.61 -31.17
N ILE A 40 -6.71 11.47 -30.90
CA ILE A 40 -5.38 11.42 -30.31
C ILE A 40 -4.35 12.04 -31.25
N GLY A 41 -4.39 11.70 -32.55
CA GLY A 41 -3.48 12.25 -33.55
C GLY A 41 -3.51 13.78 -33.66
N LYS A 42 -4.70 14.39 -33.52
CA LYS A 42 -4.86 15.85 -33.53
C LYS A 42 -4.19 16.53 -32.32
N THR A 43 -4.03 15.83 -31.20
CA THR A 43 -3.35 16.40 -30.03
C THR A 43 -1.85 16.56 -30.22
N GLY A 44 -1.24 15.85 -31.17
CA GLY A 44 0.21 15.80 -31.37
C GLY A 44 0.97 14.99 -30.32
N ALA A 45 0.26 14.12 -29.58
CA ALA A 45 0.87 13.26 -28.58
C ALA A 45 1.78 12.20 -29.23
N GLY A 46 3.01 12.04 -28.74
CA GLY A 46 3.89 10.94 -29.13
C GLY A 46 3.71 9.68 -28.29
N ILE A 47 3.13 9.80 -27.11
CA ILE A 47 2.91 8.68 -26.17
C ILE A 47 1.50 8.76 -25.58
N VAL A 48 0.83 7.62 -25.48
CA VAL A 48 -0.48 7.48 -24.85
C VAL A 48 -0.44 6.35 -23.82
N PHE A 49 -0.87 6.65 -22.59
CA PHE A 49 -1.01 5.66 -21.52
C PHE A 49 -2.45 5.19 -21.43
N ILE A 50 -2.67 3.88 -21.42
CA ILE A 50 -3.99 3.27 -21.41
C ILE A 50 -4.11 2.24 -20.28
N THR A 51 -5.27 2.17 -19.61
CA THR A 51 -5.53 1.22 -18.51
C THR A 51 -6.40 0.03 -18.92
N SER A 52 -6.94 0.00 -20.14
CA SER A 52 -7.83 -1.07 -20.56
C SER A 52 -7.08 -2.37 -20.80
N ALA A 53 -7.51 -3.45 -20.14
CA ALA A 53 -6.97 -4.80 -20.35
C ALA A 53 -7.24 -5.37 -21.75
N ASN A 54 -8.12 -4.73 -22.51
CA ASN A 54 -8.48 -5.09 -23.87
C ASN A 54 -8.10 -3.92 -24.81
N ALA A 55 -6.82 -3.53 -24.81
CA ALA A 55 -6.31 -2.70 -25.86
C ALA A 55 -6.54 -3.45 -27.18
N ASP A 56 -7.42 -2.90 -28.02
CA ASP A 56 -7.77 -3.48 -29.29
C ASP A 56 -6.51 -3.48 -30.16
N GLU A 57 -6.09 -4.63 -30.68
CA GLU A 57 -4.93 -4.73 -31.59
C GLU A 57 -5.06 -3.73 -32.73
N GLN A 58 -6.28 -3.43 -33.12
CA GLN A 58 -6.58 -2.43 -34.15
C GLN A 58 -6.26 -1.00 -33.68
N LEU A 59 -6.50 -0.67 -32.41
CA LEU A 59 -6.12 0.63 -31.84
C LEU A 59 -4.61 0.78 -31.82
N LEU A 60 -3.89 -0.28 -31.40
CA LEU A 60 -2.43 -0.30 -31.40
C LEU A 60 -1.87 -0.08 -32.79
N SER A 61 -2.35 -0.84 -33.79
CA SER A 61 -1.93 -0.70 -35.18
C SER A 61 -2.15 0.71 -35.71
N ASN A 62 -3.34 1.26 -35.51
CA ASN A 62 -3.68 2.60 -35.98
C ASN A 62 -2.85 3.71 -35.30
N LEU A 63 -2.49 3.57 -34.02
CA LEU A 63 -1.62 4.52 -33.31
C LEU A 63 -0.16 4.42 -33.78
N LEU A 64 0.33 3.19 -34.04
CA LEU A 64 1.67 2.97 -34.59
C LEU A 64 1.83 3.58 -36.00
N GLU A 65 0.80 3.47 -36.85
CA GLU A 65 0.80 4.13 -38.18
C GLU A 65 0.96 5.65 -38.06
N LYS A 66 0.53 6.25 -36.95
CA LYS A 66 0.68 7.68 -36.66
C LYS A 66 1.95 8.02 -35.86
N ASN A 67 2.86 7.05 -35.66
CA ASN A 67 4.05 7.17 -34.82
C ASN A 67 3.72 7.55 -33.35
N ILE A 68 2.60 7.04 -32.81
CA ILE A 68 2.18 7.23 -31.44
C ILE A 68 2.40 5.93 -30.67
N LEU A 69 3.25 5.99 -29.64
CA LEU A 69 3.51 4.85 -28.76
C LEU A 69 2.36 4.67 -27.77
N MET A 70 1.79 3.46 -27.69
CA MET A 70 0.81 3.10 -26.69
C MET A 70 1.45 2.28 -25.58
N ILE A 71 1.34 2.74 -24.33
CA ILE A 71 1.86 2.05 -23.15
C ILE A 71 0.69 1.66 -22.26
N HIS A 72 0.63 0.37 -21.93
CA HIS A 72 -0.37 -0.16 -21.02
C HIS A 72 0.12 -0.02 -19.57
N VAL A 73 -0.69 0.60 -18.71
CA VAL A 73 -0.38 0.83 -17.30
C VAL A 73 -1.57 0.48 -16.42
N SER A 74 -1.32 0.21 -15.14
CA SER A 74 -2.38 0.06 -14.15
C SER A 74 -3.10 1.38 -13.90
N HIS A 75 -4.29 1.32 -13.29
CA HIS A 75 -5.04 2.53 -12.96
C HIS A 75 -4.28 3.43 -11.97
N GLU A 76 -3.60 2.83 -11.01
CA GLU A 76 -2.80 3.54 -10.02
C GLU A 76 -1.61 4.26 -10.68
N GLU A 77 -0.88 3.57 -11.54
CA GLU A 77 0.24 4.16 -12.32
C GLU A 77 -0.23 5.31 -13.20
N LEU A 78 -1.38 5.16 -13.87
CA LEU A 78 -1.94 6.23 -14.69
C LEU A 78 -2.23 7.49 -13.87
N LEU A 79 -2.82 7.35 -12.68
CA LEU A 79 -3.09 8.48 -11.79
C LEU A 79 -1.79 9.13 -11.29
N ASN A 80 -0.79 8.32 -10.98
CA ASN A 80 0.52 8.80 -10.56
C ASN A 80 1.21 9.60 -11.68
N ILE A 81 1.22 9.08 -12.91
CA ILE A 81 1.76 9.77 -14.08
C ILE A 81 1.02 11.09 -14.32
N ALA A 82 -0.31 11.06 -14.29
CA ALA A 82 -1.12 12.26 -14.47
C ALA A 82 -0.84 13.34 -13.41
N ASN A 83 -0.69 12.92 -12.15
CA ASN A 83 -0.38 13.83 -11.04
C ASN A 83 1.03 14.45 -11.19
N VAL A 84 2.02 13.66 -11.59
CA VAL A 84 3.39 14.13 -11.83
C VAL A 84 3.45 15.16 -12.96
N LEU A 85 2.74 14.88 -14.05
CA LEU A 85 2.66 15.78 -15.19
C LEU A 85 1.75 16.99 -14.94
N GLY A 86 0.91 16.96 -13.90
CA GLY A 86 -0.07 17.99 -13.62
C GLY A 86 -1.20 18.04 -14.64
N VAL A 87 -1.52 16.91 -15.27
CA VAL A 87 -2.57 16.79 -16.29
C VAL A 87 -3.74 15.96 -15.78
N GLN A 88 -4.89 16.12 -16.41
CA GLN A 88 -6.08 15.31 -16.13
C GLN A 88 -6.10 14.05 -16.99
N VAL A 89 -6.75 13.02 -16.49
CA VAL A 89 -6.98 11.77 -17.24
C VAL A 89 -8.27 11.90 -18.05
N ALA A 90 -8.18 11.74 -19.37
CA ALA A 90 -9.37 11.72 -20.23
C ALA A 90 -10.23 10.48 -19.90
N ARG A 91 -11.47 10.71 -19.54
CA ARG A 91 -12.45 9.65 -19.23
C ARG A 91 -13.40 9.37 -20.38
N ARG A 92 -13.64 10.37 -21.22
CA ARG A 92 -14.50 10.29 -22.39
C ARG A 92 -13.71 10.68 -23.63
N ARG A 93 -14.15 10.19 -24.77
CA ARG A 93 -13.57 10.52 -26.06
C ARG A 93 -13.52 12.05 -26.31
N GLU A 94 -14.58 12.74 -25.95
CA GLU A 94 -14.75 14.18 -26.16
C GLU A 94 -13.75 15.03 -25.33
N ASP A 95 -13.14 14.40 -24.31
CA ASP A 95 -12.17 15.06 -23.44
C ASP A 95 -10.74 15.00 -24.00
N ILE A 96 -10.48 14.11 -24.97
CA ILE A 96 -9.13 13.85 -25.51
C ILE A 96 -8.51 15.14 -26.08
N GLU A 97 -9.26 15.88 -26.88
CA GLU A 97 -8.78 17.09 -27.54
C GLU A 97 -8.75 18.32 -26.59
N LYS A 98 -9.44 18.24 -25.44
CA LYS A 98 -9.60 19.37 -24.50
C LYS A 98 -8.57 19.37 -23.36
N ILE A 99 -8.01 18.21 -23.04
CA ILE A 99 -7.07 18.06 -21.91
C ILE A 99 -5.69 18.49 -22.35
N PRO A 100 -5.02 19.38 -21.56
CA PRO A 100 -3.65 19.77 -21.85
C PRO A 100 -2.73 18.55 -21.77
N MET A 101 -1.79 18.47 -22.71
CA MET A 101 -0.80 17.40 -22.72
C MET A 101 0.30 17.65 -21.68
N GLY A 102 0.78 16.59 -21.05
CA GLY A 102 2.01 16.61 -20.27
C GLY A 102 3.24 16.41 -21.17
N THR A 103 4.36 16.90 -20.71
CA THR A 103 5.65 16.73 -21.40
C THR A 103 6.66 16.05 -20.49
N PHE A 104 7.45 15.14 -21.07
CA PHE A 104 8.61 14.54 -20.43
C PHE A 104 9.89 15.18 -20.99
N LYS A 105 10.93 15.26 -20.17
CA LYS A 105 12.26 15.68 -20.61
C LYS A 105 12.88 14.63 -21.51
N SER A 106 12.80 13.36 -21.11
CA SER A 106 13.26 12.23 -21.90
C SER A 106 12.43 10.98 -21.62
N VAL A 107 12.34 10.10 -22.60
CA VAL A 107 11.72 8.78 -22.47
C VAL A 107 12.66 7.78 -23.13
N TYR A 108 13.01 6.71 -22.42
CA TYR A 108 13.82 5.63 -22.98
C TYR A 108 13.32 4.28 -22.48
N TYR A 109 13.56 3.25 -23.29
CA TYR A 109 13.21 1.88 -22.97
C TYR A 109 14.47 1.08 -22.70
N ASP A 110 14.52 0.42 -21.55
CA ASP A 110 15.55 -0.53 -21.17
C ASP A 110 15.11 -1.93 -21.60
N GLU A 111 15.71 -2.43 -22.66
CA GLU A 111 15.39 -3.75 -23.23
C GLU A 111 15.78 -4.90 -22.30
N GLU A 112 16.85 -4.77 -21.51
CA GLU A 112 17.32 -5.83 -20.62
C GLU A 112 16.33 -6.09 -19.49
N ASN A 113 15.76 -5.03 -18.92
CA ASN A 113 14.84 -5.11 -17.79
C ASN A 113 13.36 -4.97 -18.19
N GLY A 114 13.07 -4.63 -19.45
CA GLY A 114 11.70 -4.43 -19.93
C GLY A 114 11.02 -3.21 -19.31
N LEU A 115 11.78 -2.17 -18.99
CA LEU A 115 11.29 -0.99 -18.27
C LEU A 115 11.29 0.26 -19.14
N PHE A 116 10.20 1.04 -19.04
CA PHE A 116 10.15 2.39 -19.58
C PHE A 116 10.55 3.40 -18.50
N PHE A 117 11.56 4.22 -18.83
CA PHE A 117 11.98 5.33 -17.98
C PHE A 117 11.44 6.65 -18.54
N LEU A 118 10.72 7.36 -17.66
CA LEU A 118 10.09 8.64 -17.93
C LEU A 118 10.78 9.72 -17.08
N GLU A 119 11.62 10.55 -17.68
CA GLU A 119 12.29 11.62 -16.97
C GLU A 119 11.43 12.90 -17.04
N ASN A 120 11.04 13.42 -15.88
CA ASN A 120 10.20 14.60 -15.79
C ASN A 120 11.01 15.89 -15.71
N HIS A 121 10.40 17.00 -16.13
CA HIS A 121 10.91 18.35 -15.86
C HIS A 121 10.79 18.71 -14.37
N ALA A 122 11.76 19.41 -13.84
CA ALA A 122 12.10 19.58 -12.42
C ALA A 122 11.05 20.22 -11.48
N GLN A 123 9.84 20.53 -11.90
CA GLN A 123 8.86 21.21 -11.05
C GLN A 123 8.18 20.30 -10.01
N ARG A 124 8.06 19.02 -10.28
CA ARG A 124 7.53 18.02 -9.31
C ARG A 124 8.51 16.87 -9.21
N ARG A 125 9.20 16.79 -8.10
CA ARG A 125 10.16 15.72 -7.85
C ARG A 125 9.42 14.45 -7.48
N MET A 126 9.47 13.47 -8.35
CA MET A 126 9.02 12.10 -8.07
C MET A 126 10.21 11.15 -8.27
N VAL A 127 10.37 10.22 -7.35
CA VAL A 127 11.38 9.17 -7.42
C VAL A 127 10.66 7.83 -7.39
N THR A 128 11.03 6.95 -8.30
CA THR A 128 10.54 5.56 -8.32
C THR A 128 11.61 4.65 -7.72
N ILE A 129 11.25 3.88 -6.71
CA ILE A 129 12.12 2.89 -6.08
C ILE A 129 11.73 1.51 -6.63
N ILE A 130 12.65 0.88 -7.37
CA ILE A 130 12.46 -0.46 -7.91
C ILE A 130 12.99 -1.47 -6.89
N ILE A 131 12.13 -2.40 -6.49
CA ILE A 131 12.46 -3.42 -5.50
C ILE A 131 12.37 -4.79 -6.16
N SER A 132 13.48 -5.51 -6.17
CA SER A 132 13.58 -6.86 -6.71
C SER A 132 13.70 -7.92 -5.62
N GLY A 133 13.33 -9.15 -5.94
CA GLY A 133 13.49 -10.31 -5.07
C GLY A 133 13.61 -11.59 -5.91
N VAL A 134 14.30 -12.58 -5.39
CA VAL A 134 14.49 -13.89 -6.05
C VAL A 134 13.15 -14.60 -6.28
N THR A 135 12.18 -14.38 -5.38
CA THR A 135 10.82 -14.91 -5.50
C THR A 135 9.80 -13.79 -5.32
N LYS A 136 8.57 -14.02 -5.79
CA LYS A 136 7.45 -13.08 -5.59
C LYS A 136 7.22 -12.76 -4.11
N VAL A 137 7.33 -13.77 -3.24
CA VAL A 137 7.16 -13.59 -1.79
C VAL A 137 8.25 -12.68 -1.23
N THR A 138 9.52 -12.94 -1.57
CA THR A 138 10.66 -12.12 -1.13
C THR A 138 10.55 -10.67 -1.62
N SER A 139 10.11 -10.48 -2.87
CA SER A 139 9.88 -9.15 -3.43
C SER A 139 8.78 -8.40 -2.69
N GLN A 140 7.68 -9.07 -2.35
CA GLN A 140 6.58 -8.47 -1.59
C GLN A 140 6.99 -8.09 -0.16
N GLU A 141 7.77 -8.93 0.52
CA GLU A 141 8.28 -8.62 1.86
C GLU A 141 9.24 -7.42 1.84
N ARG A 142 10.15 -7.37 0.87
CA ARG A 142 11.03 -6.21 0.68
C ARG A 142 10.26 -4.94 0.37
N TRP A 143 9.22 -5.05 -0.47
CA TRP A 143 8.36 -3.91 -0.80
C TRP A 143 7.66 -3.35 0.46
N ARG A 144 7.12 -4.23 1.31
CA ARG A 144 6.52 -3.83 2.59
C ARG A 144 7.54 -3.13 3.49
N ALA A 145 8.72 -3.74 3.66
CA ALA A 145 9.77 -3.17 4.49
C ALA A 145 10.22 -1.77 4.01
N VAL A 146 10.37 -1.58 2.69
CA VAL A 146 10.72 -0.27 2.13
C VAL A 146 9.58 0.74 2.32
N LYS A 147 8.33 0.33 2.09
CA LYS A 147 7.15 1.19 2.31
C LYS A 147 7.05 1.64 3.77
N ASP A 148 7.24 0.73 4.71
CA ASP A 148 7.21 1.02 6.13
C ASP A 148 8.37 1.94 6.53
N GLY A 149 9.58 1.69 5.99
CA GLY A 149 10.74 2.54 6.21
C GLY A 149 10.55 3.97 5.69
N ILE A 150 9.97 4.14 4.49
CA ILE A 150 9.65 5.47 3.94
C ILE A 150 8.63 6.19 4.84
N SER A 151 7.57 5.50 5.26
CA SER A 151 6.55 6.08 6.15
C SER A 151 7.13 6.47 7.50
N ALA A 152 8.00 5.65 8.07
CA ALA A 152 8.70 5.94 9.31
C ALA A 152 9.62 7.16 9.18
N ALA A 153 10.39 7.25 8.08
CA ALA A 153 11.26 8.39 7.81
C ALA A 153 10.47 9.70 7.61
N GLN A 154 9.36 9.65 6.88
CA GLN A 154 8.48 10.82 6.69
C GLN A 154 7.89 11.29 8.02
N SER A 155 7.39 10.36 8.86
CA SER A 155 6.87 10.69 10.17
C SER A 155 7.97 11.24 11.08
N ALA A 156 9.17 10.68 11.05
CA ALA A 156 10.31 11.17 11.82
C ALA A 156 10.72 12.60 11.43
N LEU A 157 10.65 12.94 10.14
CA LEU A 157 10.93 14.30 9.67
C LEU A 157 9.87 15.31 10.11
N ASN A 158 8.60 14.89 10.22
CA ASN A 158 7.49 15.76 10.60
C ASN A 158 7.35 15.89 12.12
N ASP A 159 7.44 14.77 12.85
CA ASP A 159 7.05 14.66 14.25
C ASP A 159 8.26 14.52 15.20
N GLY A 160 9.46 14.39 14.64
CA GLY A 160 10.68 14.15 15.40
C GLY A 160 10.93 12.67 15.72
N ILE A 161 12.06 12.43 16.38
CA ILE A 161 12.52 11.10 16.75
C ILE A 161 12.60 10.95 18.27
N VAL A 162 12.49 9.72 18.74
CA VAL A 162 12.66 9.30 20.13
C VAL A 162 13.58 8.08 20.19
N ALA A 163 14.10 7.78 21.39
CA ALA A 163 14.88 6.57 21.60
C ALA A 163 14.04 5.31 21.28
N GLY A 164 14.57 4.46 20.41
CA GLY A 164 13.94 3.24 19.95
C GLY A 164 14.13 2.05 20.88
N GLY A 165 13.78 0.85 20.37
CA GLY A 165 13.97 -0.39 21.11
C GLY A 165 13.14 -0.52 22.39
N GLY A 166 12.08 0.27 22.54
CA GLY A 166 11.24 0.29 23.75
C GLY A 166 11.81 1.15 24.90
N ALA A 167 12.90 1.90 24.66
CA ALA A 167 13.53 2.72 25.69
C ALA A 167 12.63 3.87 26.18
N VAL A 168 12.01 4.59 25.24
CA VAL A 168 11.09 5.69 25.58
C VAL A 168 9.85 5.17 26.30
N GLU A 169 9.30 4.03 25.92
CA GLU A 169 8.13 3.40 26.55
C GLU A 169 8.45 2.99 27.99
N LEU A 170 9.64 2.41 28.23
CA LEU A 170 10.08 2.07 29.57
C LEU A 170 10.21 3.32 30.45
N CYS A 171 10.84 4.38 29.93
CA CYS A 171 10.98 5.63 30.66
C CYS A 171 9.63 6.26 31.03
N ILE A 172 8.67 6.28 30.07
CA ILE A 172 7.32 6.78 30.34
C ILE A 172 6.60 5.89 31.36
N SER A 173 6.75 4.55 31.23
CA SER A 173 6.20 3.61 32.22
C SER A 173 6.63 3.91 33.64
N GLU A 174 7.91 4.23 33.85
CA GLU A 174 8.42 4.53 35.20
C GLU A 174 7.87 5.86 35.72
N LYS A 175 7.82 6.90 34.90
CA LYS A 175 7.18 8.17 35.26
C LYS A 175 5.71 8.03 35.61
N LEU A 176 4.96 7.20 34.83
CA LEU A 176 3.57 6.93 35.14
C LEU A 176 3.36 6.17 36.44
N LYS A 177 4.25 5.25 36.80
CA LYS A 177 4.20 4.57 38.11
C LYS A 177 4.40 5.54 39.27
N ASP A 178 5.32 6.49 39.14
CA ASP A 178 5.53 7.54 40.17
C ASP A 178 4.29 8.45 40.27
N GLU A 179 3.64 8.76 39.16
CA GLU A 179 2.41 9.56 39.11
C GLU A 179 1.23 8.81 39.72
N SER A 180 1.13 7.49 39.53
CA SER A 180 0.06 6.67 40.06
C SER A 180 -0.04 6.72 41.57
N LEU A 181 1.07 6.87 42.26
CA LEU A 181 1.15 6.97 43.74
C LEU A 181 0.35 8.17 44.31
N ASN A 182 0.11 9.19 43.48
CA ASN A 182 -0.58 10.42 43.88
C ASN A 182 -1.99 10.58 43.25
N SER A 183 -2.43 9.61 42.44
CA SER A 183 -3.62 9.79 41.56
C SER A 183 -4.93 9.21 42.08
N GLY A 184 -4.97 8.72 43.34
CA GLY A 184 -6.22 8.22 43.95
C GLY A 184 -6.90 7.10 43.17
N VAL A 185 -8.18 7.32 42.80
CA VAL A 185 -8.97 6.29 42.10
C VAL A 185 -8.43 6.01 40.68
N ASP A 186 -7.81 6.95 40.01
CA ASP A 186 -7.27 6.81 38.67
C ASP A 186 -5.94 6.03 38.65
N SER A 187 -5.33 5.77 39.81
CA SER A 187 -4.05 5.06 39.93
C SER A 187 -4.03 3.72 39.22
N ILE A 188 -5.12 2.94 39.29
CA ILE A 188 -5.26 1.61 38.66
C ILE A 188 -5.14 1.74 37.12
N GLY A 189 -5.82 2.70 36.54
CA GLY A 189 -5.75 2.95 35.09
C GLY A 189 -4.36 3.34 34.64
N ILE A 190 -3.69 4.21 35.39
CA ILE A 190 -2.32 4.66 35.14
C ILE A 190 -1.35 3.48 35.23
N GLU A 191 -1.46 2.63 36.26
CA GLU A 191 -0.64 1.42 36.41
C GLU A 191 -0.81 0.43 35.27
N VAL A 192 -2.04 0.19 34.80
CA VAL A 192 -2.30 -0.68 33.65
C VAL A 192 -1.55 -0.19 32.41
N VAL A 193 -1.63 1.11 32.12
CA VAL A 193 -0.90 1.71 30.99
C VAL A 193 0.61 1.61 31.18
N ALA A 194 1.11 1.89 32.39
CA ALA A 194 2.53 1.78 32.71
C ALA A 194 3.05 0.34 32.50
N HIS A 195 2.30 -0.66 32.96
CA HIS A 195 2.65 -2.06 32.74
C HIS A 195 2.64 -2.44 31.25
N ALA A 196 1.64 -1.97 30.51
CA ALA A 196 1.56 -2.21 29.06
C ALA A 196 2.76 -1.64 28.33
N LEU A 197 3.17 -0.42 28.64
CA LEU A 197 4.35 0.23 28.04
C LEU A 197 5.65 -0.53 28.36
N SER A 198 5.85 -0.93 29.62
CA SER A 198 7.06 -1.69 30.00
C SER A 198 7.13 -3.08 29.34
N SER A 199 5.98 -3.66 28.98
CA SER A 199 5.93 -4.97 28.33
C SER A 199 6.56 -4.98 26.94
N ILE A 200 6.61 -3.83 26.25
CA ILE A 200 7.16 -3.70 24.89
C ILE A 200 8.66 -4.03 24.91
N MET A 201 9.44 -3.35 25.73
CA MET A 201 10.87 -3.63 25.86
C MET A 201 11.11 -5.07 26.34
N ARG A 202 10.35 -5.53 27.32
CA ARG A 202 10.47 -6.90 27.83
C ARG A 202 10.28 -7.92 26.71
N GLN A 203 9.29 -7.72 25.85
CA GLN A 203 9.02 -8.63 24.73
C GLN A 203 10.13 -8.60 23.69
N ILE A 204 10.67 -7.41 23.37
CA ILE A 204 11.81 -7.27 22.45
C ILE A 204 13.01 -8.06 22.98
N LEU A 205 13.35 -7.90 24.26
CA LEU A 205 14.47 -8.59 24.90
C LEU A 205 14.26 -10.11 24.92
N THR A 206 13.04 -10.56 25.24
CA THR A 206 12.69 -11.98 25.24
C THR A 206 12.82 -12.59 23.82
N ASN A 207 12.36 -11.89 22.80
CA ASN A 207 12.48 -12.33 21.41
C ASN A 207 13.95 -12.41 20.95
N ALA A 208 14.80 -11.56 21.51
CA ALA A 208 16.25 -11.58 21.28
C ALA A 208 17.01 -12.65 22.10
N GLY A 209 16.30 -13.42 22.94
CA GLY A 209 16.87 -14.48 23.77
C GLY A 209 17.46 -14.02 25.10
N PHE A 210 17.23 -12.76 25.50
CA PHE A 210 17.69 -12.25 26.80
C PHE A 210 16.62 -12.43 27.90
N ASN A 211 17.09 -12.48 29.17
CA ASN A 211 16.18 -12.33 30.29
C ASN A 211 15.71 -10.88 30.39
N GLY A 212 14.48 -10.61 29.91
CA GLY A 212 13.92 -9.27 29.83
C GLY A 212 13.87 -8.56 31.20
N PHE A 213 13.60 -9.27 32.28
CA PHE A 213 13.51 -8.70 33.61
C PHE A 213 14.88 -8.24 34.13
N GLU A 214 15.91 -9.07 33.97
CA GLU A 214 17.28 -8.76 34.38
C GLU A 214 17.79 -7.55 33.60
N LYS A 215 17.64 -7.57 32.27
CA LYS A 215 18.12 -6.50 31.40
C LYS A 215 17.40 -5.17 31.64
N MET A 216 16.12 -5.17 31.90
CA MET A 216 15.37 -3.96 32.24
C MET A 216 15.83 -3.36 33.58
N THR A 217 16.29 -4.18 34.54
CA THR A 217 16.81 -3.71 35.81
C THR A 217 18.14 -2.95 35.62
N GLU A 218 18.98 -3.32 34.65
CA GLU A 218 20.21 -2.61 34.31
C GLU A 218 19.97 -1.17 33.81
N ILE A 219 18.79 -0.89 33.26
CA ILE A 219 18.42 0.42 32.68
C ILE A 219 17.65 1.30 33.67
N ARG A 220 16.98 0.72 34.66
CA ARG A 220 16.00 1.38 35.53
C ARG A 220 16.43 2.73 36.12
N ASN A 221 17.71 2.93 36.35
CA ASN A 221 18.25 4.17 36.94
C ASN A 221 18.92 5.09 35.91
N LYS A 222 18.68 4.86 34.61
CA LYS A 222 19.26 5.66 33.54
C LYS A 222 18.20 6.57 32.91
N SER A 223 18.65 7.61 32.19
CA SER A 223 17.73 8.50 31.47
C SER A 223 16.99 7.75 30.35
N GLY A 224 15.85 8.28 29.92
CA GLY A 224 14.99 7.66 28.89
C GLY A 224 15.61 7.49 27.52
N GLU A 225 16.83 7.87 27.30
CA GLU A 225 17.60 7.65 26.08
C GLU A 225 18.34 6.31 26.08
N TYR A 226 18.44 5.65 27.24
CA TYR A 226 19.16 4.39 27.38
C TYR A 226 18.24 3.19 27.18
N GLY A 227 18.72 2.22 26.44
CA GLY A 227 18.09 0.93 26.18
C GLY A 227 19.11 -0.20 26.13
N ILE A 228 18.72 -1.36 25.63
CA ILE A 228 19.61 -2.49 25.35
C ILE A 228 19.81 -2.61 23.85
N ASP A 229 21.04 -2.52 23.42
CA ASP A 229 21.40 -2.93 22.07
C ASP A 229 21.34 -4.46 21.97
N ILE A 230 20.37 -4.97 21.20
CA ILE A 230 20.14 -6.42 21.07
C ILE A 230 21.30 -7.16 20.39
N SER A 231 22.11 -6.46 19.58
CA SER A 231 23.25 -7.07 18.91
C SER A 231 24.41 -7.37 19.86
N THR A 232 24.57 -6.55 20.89
CA THR A 232 25.66 -6.66 21.88
C THR A 232 25.17 -7.15 23.26
N GLY A 233 23.87 -7.06 23.53
CA GLY A 233 23.28 -7.34 24.83
C GLY A 233 23.64 -6.34 25.92
N LYS A 234 24.20 -5.17 25.56
CA LYS A 234 24.69 -4.14 26.49
C LYS A 234 23.77 -2.94 26.53
N VAL A 235 23.80 -2.24 27.67
CA VAL A 235 23.15 -0.94 27.80
C VAL A 235 23.86 0.09 26.93
N ALA A 236 23.12 0.79 26.12
CA ALA A 236 23.62 1.83 25.21
C ALA A 236 22.68 3.04 25.16
N ASN A 237 23.23 4.19 24.81
CA ASN A 237 22.39 5.33 24.43
C ASN A 237 21.81 5.05 23.04
N MET A 238 20.49 4.91 22.95
CA MET A 238 19.79 4.53 21.71
C MET A 238 19.91 5.59 20.62
N LEU A 239 19.90 6.87 20.99
CA LEU A 239 20.04 7.96 20.03
C LEU A 239 21.43 7.97 19.39
N GLU A 240 22.48 7.83 20.21
CA GLU A 240 23.87 7.76 19.72
C GLU A 240 24.14 6.49 18.91
N ALA A 241 23.50 5.39 19.28
CA ALA A 241 23.59 4.11 18.53
C ALA A 241 22.78 4.12 17.22
N GLY A 242 22.03 5.19 16.93
CA GLY A 242 21.17 5.27 15.75
C GLY A 242 19.90 4.39 15.84
N ILE A 243 19.56 3.91 17.01
CA ILE A 243 18.36 3.11 17.27
C ILE A 243 17.24 4.07 17.66
N VAL A 244 16.52 4.55 16.66
CA VAL A 244 15.51 5.60 16.82
C VAL A 244 14.16 5.16 16.26
N ASP A 245 13.10 5.70 16.84
CA ASP A 245 11.73 5.53 16.37
C ASP A 245 11.10 6.90 16.11
N SER A 246 10.09 6.96 15.22
CA SER A 246 9.31 8.17 15.01
C SER A 246 8.38 8.44 16.19
N ALA A 247 8.41 9.66 16.72
CA ALA A 247 7.52 10.08 17.80
C ALA A 247 6.04 10.01 17.38
N GLY A 248 5.70 10.42 16.15
CA GLY A 248 4.34 10.42 15.64
C GLY A 248 3.74 9.02 15.54
N ILE A 249 4.54 8.03 15.11
CA ILE A 249 4.10 6.63 15.04
C ILE A 249 3.79 6.10 16.45
N LYS A 250 4.65 6.36 17.43
CA LYS A 250 4.45 5.94 18.82
C LYS A 250 3.18 6.54 19.43
N ILE A 251 2.98 7.85 19.24
CA ILE A 251 1.78 8.55 19.72
C ILE A 251 0.52 7.97 19.09
N ASN A 252 0.53 7.73 17.78
CA ASN A 252 -0.63 7.18 17.07
C ASN A 252 -0.92 5.74 17.49
N ALA A 253 0.11 4.91 17.69
CA ALA A 253 -0.05 3.55 18.19
C ALA A 253 -0.69 3.54 19.59
N LEU A 254 -0.25 4.41 20.49
CA LEU A 254 -0.80 4.52 21.83
C LEU A 254 -2.26 4.98 21.83
N LYS A 255 -2.59 6.00 21.04
CA LYS A 255 -3.97 6.48 20.87
C LYS A 255 -4.87 5.38 20.34
N SER A 256 -4.45 4.69 19.28
CA SER A 256 -5.24 3.60 18.68
C SER A 256 -5.45 2.45 19.66
N ALA A 257 -4.43 2.05 20.40
CA ALA A 257 -4.54 1.02 21.45
C ALA A 257 -5.55 1.44 22.52
N GLY A 258 -5.48 2.70 22.99
CA GLY A 258 -6.42 3.23 23.97
C GLY A 258 -7.86 3.24 23.48
N GLU A 259 -8.11 3.60 22.23
CA GLU A 259 -9.47 3.57 21.66
C GLU A 259 -10.01 2.15 21.53
N ILE A 260 -9.16 1.18 21.15
CA ILE A 260 -9.57 -0.23 21.07
C ILE A 260 -9.91 -0.77 22.47
N VAL A 261 -9.06 -0.48 23.48
CA VAL A 261 -9.32 -0.91 24.87
C VAL A 261 -10.63 -0.31 25.40
N LYS A 262 -10.87 0.99 25.17
CA LYS A 262 -12.14 1.63 25.52
C LYS A 262 -13.35 0.95 24.85
N ALA A 263 -13.22 0.58 23.57
CA ALA A 263 -14.28 -0.12 22.85
C ALA A 263 -14.55 -1.49 23.46
N VAL A 264 -13.50 -2.26 23.77
CA VAL A 264 -13.62 -3.60 24.40
C VAL A 264 -14.24 -3.51 25.79
N LEU A 265 -13.82 -2.54 26.60
CA LEU A 265 -14.35 -2.36 27.97
C LEU A 265 -15.84 -1.93 28.00
N ARG A 266 -16.39 -1.44 26.90
CA ARG A 266 -17.82 -1.11 26.77
C ARG A 266 -18.69 -2.29 26.37
N ILE A 267 -18.10 -3.47 26.04
CA ILE A 267 -18.84 -4.66 25.65
C ILE A 267 -19.36 -5.35 26.93
N ASP A 268 -20.65 -5.40 27.10
CA ASP A 268 -21.31 -6.10 28.21
C ASP A 268 -21.89 -7.46 27.82
N ARG A 269 -22.03 -7.74 26.52
CA ARG A 269 -22.53 -9.05 26.01
C ARG A 269 -21.86 -9.44 24.70
N ILE A 270 -21.53 -10.74 24.59
CA ILE A 270 -21.02 -11.37 23.37
C ILE A 270 -22.03 -12.42 22.93
N LEU A 271 -22.57 -12.30 21.72
CA LEU A 271 -23.43 -13.31 21.12
C LEU A 271 -22.59 -14.14 20.14
N ILE A 272 -22.45 -15.43 20.44
CA ILE A 272 -21.79 -16.37 19.53
C ILE A 272 -22.87 -16.96 18.62
N ALA A 273 -22.88 -16.53 17.35
CA ALA A 273 -23.74 -17.14 16.34
C ALA A 273 -23.05 -18.37 15.77
N HIS A 274 -23.64 -19.55 15.99
CA HIS A 274 -23.29 -20.75 15.25
C HIS A 274 -23.92 -20.62 13.85
N SER A 275 -23.10 -20.42 12.85
CA SER A 275 -23.57 -20.43 11.46
C SER A 275 -23.85 -21.90 11.08
N PRO A 276 -25.09 -22.27 10.74
CA PRO A 276 -25.38 -23.64 10.29
C PRO A 276 -24.80 -23.92 8.88
N HIS A 277 -24.12 -22.99 8.26
CA HIS A 277 -23.65 -23.12 6.87
C HIS A 277 -22.41 -24.01 6.69
N ASN A 278 -21.72 -24.39 7.77
CA ASN A 278 -20.56 -25.28 7.65
C ASN A 278 -20.93 -26.79 7.67
N ALA A 279 -22.22 -27.14 7.83
CA ALA A 279 -22.67 -28.54 7.81
C ALA A 279 -23.05 -29.05 6.41
N VAL A 280 -23.12 -28.19 5.39
CA VAL A 280 -23.62 -28.60 4.06
C VAL A 280 -22.50 -28.74 3.01
N ILE A 281 -21.29 -28.23 3.26
CA ILE A 281 -20.17 -28.33 2.28
C ILE A 281 -19.39 -29.66 2.40
N GLY A 282 -19.71 -30.51 3.38
CA GLY A 282 -19.01 -31.78 3.60
C GLY A 282 -19.70 -33.04 3.05
N LYS A 283 -20.84 -32.95 2.36
CA LYS A 283 -21.56 -34.14 1.85
C LYS A 283 -22.05 -33.99 0.43
N SER A 284 -21.14 -33.80 -0.50
CA SER A 284 -21.47 -33.92 -1.94
C SER A 284 -20.22 -33.98 -2.79
N ALA A 285 -19.40 -34.97 -2.60
CA ALA A 285 -18.46 -35.45 -3.61
C ALA A 285 -17.74 -36.71 -3.10
N ASN A 286 -18.43 -37.83 -2.95
CA ASN A 286 -17.83 -39.17 -3.03
C ASN A 286 -18.92 -40.22 -2.75
N GLU A 287 -19.79 -40.46 -3.69
CA GLU A 287 -20.49 -41.72 -3.89
C GLU A 287 -20.99 -41.75 -5.34
N THR A 288 -20.09 -41.93 -6.27
CA THR A 288 -20.42 -42.66 -7.50
C THR A 288 -19.74 -44.02 -7.38
N ASN A 289 -20.55 -44.96 -6.97
CA ASN A 289 -20.27 -46.39 -7.04
C ASN A 289 -19.85 -46.76 -8.47
N PHE A 290 -18.61 -47.19 -8.64
CA PHE A 290 -18.22 -48.07 -9.72
C PHE A 290 -18.41 -49.53 -9.20
N ASN A 291 -19.59 -50.08 -9.41
CA ASN A 291 -19.85 -51.49 -9.56
C ASN A 291 -21.01 -51.60 -10.50
N ASP A 292 -20.74 -52.01 -11.73
CA ASP A 292 -21.38 -53.11 -12.43
C ASP A 292 -20.96 -53.21 -13.88
N LYS A 293 -20.34 -54.38 -14.15
CA LYS A 293 -20.05 -55.06 -15.41
C LYS A 293 -18.82 -54.69 -16.16
#